data_d45c00141355a137a95e59af34f2442b
#
_entry.id   d45c00141355a137a95e59af34f2442b
#
_cell.length_a   1.000
_cell.length_b   1.000
_cell.length_c   1.000
_cell.angle_alpha   90.00
_cell.angle_beta   90.00
_cell.angle_gamma   90.00
#
_symmetry.space_group_name_H-M   'P 1'
#
loop_
_entity.id
_entity.type
_entity.pdbx_description
1 polymer ?
#
loop_
_entity_poly.entity_id
_entity_poly.type
_entity_poly.pdbx_seq_one_letter_code
_entity_poly.pdbx_strand_id
1 'polypeptide(L)'
;MSNMELNEGIRSRQKLIGILKEVFRKSIHLCSAFVPSLLSVWYMPVMALLFAALVLYSTSEFLRMTGHPVPVVSSITAAAARKRDENKFVLGPVTLVSGIIASSILWQPLASSIGIYALAFGDGLASLSGKLFGKAHIPLTGGKTAEGSLTCFAAIFISCFAACVSSGIENSSSVALI
;
A
#
# COMPACT_ATOMS: atom_id res chain seq x y z
N MET A 1 -37.96 -15.18 -9.38
CA MET A 1 -36.90 -14.45 -8.64
C MET A 1 -37.46 -13.10 -8.26
N SER A 2 -37.62 -12.83 -6.96
CA SER A 2 -38.20 -11.57 -6.52
C SER A 2 -37.21 -10.41 -6.71
N ASN A 3 -37.73 -9.18 -6.87
CA ASN A 3 -36.89 -7.98 -6.97
C ASN A 3 -35.96 -7.81 -5.74
N MET A 4 -36.31 -8.41 -4.62
CA MET A 4 -35.54 -8.40 -3.38
C MET A 4 -34.28 -9.29 -3.50
N GLU A 5 -34.42 -10.52 -4.01
CA GLU A 5 -33.28 -11.45 -4.23
C GLU A 5 -32.29 -10.91 -5.26
N LEU A 6 -32.80 -10.26 -6.32
CA LEU A 6 -31.95 -9.62 -7.33
C LEU A 6 -31.13 -8.47 -6.71
N ASN A 7 -31.74 -7.63 -5.88
CA ASN A 7 -31.10 -6.52 -5.20
C ASN A 7 -30.04 -7.00 -4.18
N GLU A 8 -30.30 -8.08 -3.45
CA GLU A 8 -29.33 -8.68 -2.52
C GLU A 8 -28.13 -9.27 -3.27
N GLY A 9 -28.36 -9.93 -4.40
CA GLY A 9 -27.30 -10.45 -5.26
C GLY A 9 -26.41 -9.34 -5.82
N ILE A 10 -27.00 -8.22 -6.26
CA ILE A 10 -26.24 -7.06 -6.76
C ILE A 10 -25.40 -6.44 -5.63
N ARG A 11 -25.98 -6.25 -4.43
CA ARG A 11 -25.25 -5.69 -3.28
C ARG A 11 -24.09 -6.57 -2.85
N SER A 12 -24.27 -7.90 -2.83
CA SER A 12 -23.23 -8.86 -2.49
C SER A 12 -22.07 -8.82 -3.48
N ARG A 13 -22.37 -8.77 -4.78
CA ARG A 13 -21.34 -8.63 -5.84
C ARG A 13 -20.57 -7.31 -5.74
N GLN A 14 -21.26 -6.19 -5.48
CA GLN A 14 -20.60 -4.89 -5.30
C GLN A 14 -19.68 -4.88 -4.08
N LYS A 15 -20.09 -5.51 -2.97
CA LYS A 15 -19.28 -5.66 -1.77
C LYS A 15 -18.03 -6.50 -2.05
N LEU A 16 -18.17 -7.62 -2.75
CA LEU A 16 -17.06 -8.49 -3.13
C LEU A 16 -16.05 -7.76 -4.03
N ILE A 17 -16.51 -7.05 -5.06
CA ILE A 17 -15.65 -6.25 -5.94
C ILE A 17 -14.89 -5.18 -5.14
N GLY A 18 -15.54 -4.54 -4.17
CA GLY A 18 -14.91 -3.56 -3.29
C GLY A 18 -13.80 -4.16 -2.43
N ILE A 19 -14.02 -5.38 -1.92
CA ILE A 19 -12.99 -6.11 -1.13
C ILE A 19 -11.82 -6.51 -2.04
N LEU A 20 -12.08 -7.06 -3.23
CA LEU A 20 -11.04 -7.45 -4.18
C LEU A 20 -10.16 -6.26 -4.59
N LYS A 21 -10.75 -5.11 -4.90
CA LYS A 21 -10.01 -3.88 -5.20
C LYS A 21 -9.14 -3.43 -4.01
N GLU A 22 -9.63 -3.55 -2.79
CA GLU A 22 -8.85 -3.21 -1.59
C GLU A 22 -7.68 -4.17 -1.41
N VAL A 23 -7.91 -5.49 -1.55
CA VAL A 23 -6.86 -6.51 -1.46
C VAL A 23 -5.78 -6.25 -2.52
N PHE A 24 -6.18 -6.02 -3.77
CA PHE A 24 -5.25 -5.73 -4.87
C PHE A 24 -4.38 -4.51 -4.56
N ARG A 25 -4.99 -3.40 -4.11
CA ARG A 25 -4.24 -2.19 -3.76
C ARG A 25 -3.27 -2.43 -2.60
N LYS A 26 -3.68 -3.20 -1.59
CA LYS A 26 -2.83 -3.54 -0.45
C LYS A 26 -1.71 -4.51 -0.80
N SER A 27 -1.92 -5.38 -1.78
CA SER A 27 -0.85 -6.21 -2.33
C SER A 27 0.27 -5.38 -2.94
N ILE A 28 -0.06 -4.29 -3.64
CA ILE A 28 0.95 -3.36 -4.18
C ILE A 28 1.77 -2.74 -3.05
N HIS A 29 1.14 -2.32 -1.94
CA HIS A 29 1.86 -1.82 -0.76
C HIS A 29 2.75 -2.90 -0.15
N LEU A 30 2.27 -4.12 0.00
CA LEU A 30 3.06 -5.23 0.53
C LEU A 30 4.25 -5.58 -0.37
N CYS A 31 4.08 -5.51 -1.70
CA CYS A 31 5.19 -5.70 -2.64
C CYS A 31 6.29 -4.65 -2.46
N SER A 32 5.99 -3.45 -1.99
CA SER A 32 7.01 -2.44 -1.72
C SER A 32 7.98 -2.85 -0.60
N ALA A 33 7.63 -3.82 0.24
CA ALA A 33 8.54 -4.38 1.26
C ALA A 33 9.79 -5.06 0.67
N PHE A 34 9.76 -5.48 -0.59
CA PHE A 34 10.94 -6.04 -1.26
C PHE A 34 11.94 -4.96 -1.71
N VAL A 35 11.51 -3.71 -1.82
CA VAL A 35 12.34 -2.63 -2.36
C VAL A 35 13.60 -2.38 -1.53
N PRO A 36 13.58 -2.32 -0.18
CA PRO A 36 14.81 -2.12 0.60
C PRO A 36 15.86 -3.21 0.36
N SER A 37 15.42 -4.48 0.25
CA SER A 37 16.33 -5.59 -0.04
C SER A 37 16.92 -5.50 -1.44
N LEU A 38 16.16 -5.05 -2.42
CA LEU A 38 16.66 -4.83 -3.78
C LEU A 38 17.62 -3.63 -3.83
N LEU A 39 17.32 -2.55 -3.12
CA LEU A 39 18.18 -1.37 -3.03
C LEU A 39 19.51 -1.67 -2.36
N SER A 40 19.56 -2.59 -1.39
CA SER A 40 20.81 -2.99 -0.74
C SER A 40 21.77 -3.73 -1.67
N VAL A 41 21.25 -4.41 -2.70
CA VAL A 41 22.06 -5.17 -3.68
C VAL A 41 22.34 -4.35 -4.94
N TRP A 42 21.31 -3.68 -5.48
CA TRP A 42 21.36 -2.98 -6.77
C TRP A 42 20.76 -1.58 -6.69
N TYR A 43 21.40 -0.69 -5.93
CA TYR A 43 20.86 0.64 -5.67
C TYR A 43 20.54 1.42 -6.96
N MET A 44 21.52 1.61 -7.87
CA MET A 44 21.34 2.40 -9.09
C MET A 44 20.29 1.83 -10.06
N PRO A 45 20.33 0.54 -10.42
CA PRO A 45 19.31 -0.06 -11.28
C PRO A 45 17.90 0.02 -10.70
N VAL A 46 17.74 -0.23 -9.40
CA VAL A 46 16.42 -0.18 -8.73
C VAL A 46 15.90 1.24 -8.67
N MET A 47 16.74 2.22 -8.35
CA MET A 47 16.34 3.63 -8.37
C MET A 47 15.93 4.08 -9.78
N ALA A 48 16.69 3.71 -10.81
CA ALA A 48 16.35 4.01 -12.21
C ALA A 48 14.99 3.37 -12.59
N LEU A 49 14.75 2.13 -12.17
CA LEU A 49 13.47 1.44 -12.41
C LEU A 49 12.30 2.14 -11.70
N LEU A 50 12.47 2.59 -10.45
CA LEU A 50 11.45 3.32 -9.70
C LEU A 50 11.11 4.66 -10.37
N PHE A 51 12.13 5.42 -10.81
CA PHE A 51 11.93 6.66 -11.56
C PHE A 51 11.21 6.39 -12.89
N ALA A 52 11.65 5.38 -13.65
CA ALA A 52 11.00 5.01 -14.90
C ALA A 52 9.54 4.61 -14.68
N ALA A 53 9.25 3.80 -13.67
CA ALA A 53 7.89 3.39 -13.31
C ALA A 53 7.02 4.60 -12.92
N LEU A 54 7.58 5.56 -12.17
CA LEU A 54 6.88 6.79 -11.78
C LEU A 54 6.50 7.63 -13.00
N VAL A 55 7.45 7.84 -13.92
CA VAL A 55 7.22 8.61 -15.15
C VAL A 55 6.21 7.90 -16.05
N LEU A 56 6.40 6.60 -16.29
CA LEU A 56 5.50 5.80 -17.14
C LEU A 56 4.08 5.80 -16.59
N TYR A 57 3.92 5.58 -15.29
CA TYR A 57 2.60 5.61 -14.66
C TYR A 57 1.96 6.99 -14.77
N SER A 58 2.69 8.05 -14.42
CA SER A 58 2.16 9.43 -14.46
C SER A 58 1.75 9.84 -15.86
N THR A 59 2.57 9.50 -16.87
CA THR A 59 2.26 9.77 -18.29
C THR A 59 1.04 8.97 -18.75
N SER A 60 0.97 7.68 -18.41
CA SER A 60 -0.17 6.83 -18.78
C SER A 60 -1.47 7.28 -18.14
N GLU A 61 -1.41 7.73 -16.88
CA GLU A 61 -2.57 8.25 -16.17
C GLU A 61 -3.04 9.60 -16.74
N PHE A 62 -2.11 10.45 -17.12
CA PHE A 62 -2.42 11.70 -17.83
C PHE A 62 -3.09 11.42 -19.18
N LEU A 63 -2.56 10.47 -19.97
CA LEU A 63 -3.17 10.05 -21.24
C LEU A 63 -4.57 9.48 -21.04
N ARG A 64 -4.79 8.69 -19.98
CA ARG A 64 -6.13 8.20 -19.63
C ARG A 64 -7.12 9.34 -19.40
N MET A 65 -6.70 10.39 -18.71
CA MET A 65 -7.55 11.56 -18.46
C MET A 65 -7.86 12.38 -19.72
N THR A 66 -6.97 12.37 -20.71
CA THR A 66 -7.17 13.05 -22.00
C THR A 66 -7.92 12.21 -23.03
N GLY A 67 -8.43 11.02 -22.65
CA GLY A 67 -9.22 10.16 -23.52
C GLY A 67 -8.43 9.16 -24.35
N HIS A 68 -7.12 9.04 -24.11
CA HIS A 68 -6.23 8.07 -24.77
C HIS A 68 -5.69 7.02 -23.79
N PRO A 69 -6.54 6.11 -23.28
CA PRO A 69 -6.12 5.16 -22.25
C PRO A 69 -5.09 4.15 -22.77
N VAL A 70 -4.01 3.97 -22.01
CA VAL A 70 -3.05 2.87 -22.24
C VAL A 70 -3.64 1.59 -21.63
N PRO A 71 -3.98 0.55 -22.42
CA PRO A 71 -4.82 -0.57 -21.96
C PRO A 71 -4.33 -1.26 -20.69
N VAL A 72 -3.03 -1.56 -20.60
CA VAL A 72 -2.45 -2.27 -19.44
C VAL A 72 -2.50 -1.43 -18.18
N VAL A 73 -2.00 -0.19 -18.24
CA VAL A 73 -1.94 0.71 -17.07
C VAL A 73 -3.34 1.11 -16.63
N SER A 74 -4.24 1.40 -17.59
CA SER A 74 -5.63 1.75 -17.29
C SER A 74 -6.38 0.62 -16.59
N SER A 75 -6.12 -0.64 -16.94
CA SER A 75 -6.72 -1.81 -16.28
C SER A 75 -6.22 -1.94 -14.83
N ILE A 76 -4.92 -1.78 -14.59
CA ILE A 76 -4.31 -1.81 -13.27
C ILE A 76 -4.85 -0.65 -12.41
N THR A 77 -4.90 0.55 -12.99
CA THR A 77 -5.44 1.73 -12.31
C THR A 77 -6.92 1.53 -11.94
N ALA A 78 -7.74 1.02 -12.86
CA ALA A 78 -9.16 0.74 -12.59
C ALA A 78 -9.36 -0.31 -11.50
N ALA A 79 -8.47 -1.32 -11.42
CA ALA A 79 -8.47 -2.32 -10.36
C ALA A 79 -8.08 -1.74 -8.99
N ALA A 80 -7.18 -0.76 -8.94
CA ALA A 80 -6.70 -0.11 -7.72
C ALA A 80 -7.51 1.12 -7.29
N ALA A 81 -8.25 1.76 -8.23
CA ALA A 81 -8.97 3.01 -7.98
C ALA A 81 -10.12 2.83 -6.99
N ARG A 82 -10.28 3.81 -6.10
CA ARG A 82 -11.45 3.93 -5.21
C ARG A 82 -12.60 4.63 -5.95
N LYS A 83 -13.83 4.47 -5.47
CA LYS A 83 -14.99 5.22 -5.99
C LYS A 83 -14.77 6.74 -6.02
N ARG A 84 -14.04 7.29 -5.06
CA ARG A 84 -13.70 8.72 -4.99
C ARG A 84 -12.71 9.19 -6.06
N ASP A 85 -12.00 8.25 -6.70
CA ASP A 85 -10.97 8.51 -7.70
C ASP A 85 -11.55 8.39 -9.13
N GLU A 86 -12.85 8.11 -9.28
CA GLU A 86 -13.53 8.07 -10.58
C GLU A 86 -13.42 9.45 -11.26
N ASN A 87 -12.97 9.45 -12.51
CA ASN A 87 -12.70 10.65 -13.33
C ASN A 87 -11.65 11.60 -12.75
N LYS A 88 -10.80 11.15 -11.82
CA LYS A 88 -9.68 11.91 -11.27
C LYS A 88 -8.37 11.19 -11.52
N PHE A 89 -7.28 11.91 -11.37
CA PHE A 89 -5.94 11.34 -11.38
C PHE A 89 -5.73 10.46 -10.15
N VAL A 90 -5.39 9.18 -10.36
CA VAL A 90 -5.20 8.21 -9.27
C VAL A 90 -3.79 8.38 -8.69
N LEU A 91 -3.69 9.15 -7.61
CA LEU A 91 -2.42 9.54 -6.98
C LEU A 91 -1.74 8.41 -6.17
N GLY A 92 -2.46 7.33 -5.82
CA GLY A 92 -1.95 6.30 -4.93
C GLY A 92 -0.58 5.73 -5.32
N PRO A 93 -0.39 5.20 -6.54
CA PRO A 93 0.90 4.70 -6.99
C PRO A 93 1.99 5.78 -7.07
N VAL A 94 1.63 7.00 -7.47
CA VAL A 94 2.58 8.13 -7.52
C VAL A 94 3.13 8.45 -6.14
N THR A 95 2.25 8.62 -5.15
CA THR A 95 2.65 8.95 -3.77
C THR A 95 3.45 7.82 -3.12
N LEU A 96 3.12 6.56 -3.41
CA LEU A 96 3.88 5.42 -2.91
C LEU A 96 5.30 5.42 -3.47
N VAL A 97 5.46 5.44 -4.80
CA VAL A 97 6.77 5.36 -5.45
C VAL A 97 7.61 6.60 -5.16
N SER A 98 7.04 7.81 -5.23
CA SER A 98 7.76 9.04 -4.88
C SER A 98 8.19 9.07 -3.41
N GLY A 99 7.37 8.54 -2.49
CA GLY A 99 7.73 8.39 -1.08
C GLY A 99 8.92 7.43 -0.88
N ILE A 100 8.96 6.31 -1.58
CA ILE A 100 10.08 5.36 -1.55
C ILE A 100 11.36 6.02 -2.09
N ILE A 101 11.28 6.67 -3.25
CA ILE A 101 12.42 7.38 -3.86
C ILE A 101 12.94 8.47 -2.90
N ALA A 102 12.06 9.32 -2.40
CA ALA A 102 12.44 10.40 -1.48
C ALA A 102 13.06 9.85 -0.19
N SER A 103 12.48 8.82 0.39
CA SER A 103 13.02 8.15 1.57
C SER A 103 14.43 7.59 1.32
N SER A 104 14.64 6.96 0.16
CA SER A 104 15.92 6.34 -0.19
C SER A 104 17.03 7.35 -0.52
N ILE A 105 16.68 8.59 -0.88
CA ILE A 105 17.64 9.66 -1.18
C ILE A 105 17.96 10.49 0.09
N LEU A 106 16.93 10.80 0.90
CA LEU A 106 17.04 11.76 1.99
C LEU A 106 17.54 11.16 3.29
N TRP A 107 17.36 9.86 3.50
CA TRP A 107 17.72 9.20 4.76
C TRP A 107 18.74 8.08 4.54
N GLN A 108 19.39 7.72 5.64
CA GLN A 108 20.30 6.57 5.66
C GLN A 108 19.55 5.27 5.32
N PRO A 109 20.23 4.26 4.75
CA PRO A 109 19.59 3.03 4.26
C PRO A 109 18.71 2.32 5.29
N LEU A 110 19.14 2.27 6.56
CA LEU A 110 18.36 1.66 7.62
C LEU A 110 17.06 2.43 7.90
N ALA A 111 17.14 3.75 8.08
CA ALA A 111 15.98 4.59 8.37
C ALA A 111 14.98 4.58 7.19
N SER A 112 15.48 4.62 5.96
CA SER A 112 14.66 4.46 4.76
C SER A 112 13.96 3.10 4.73
N SER A 113 14.68 2.02 5.01
CA SER A 113 14.13 0.66 5.04
C SER A 113 13.02 0.52 6.08
N ILE A 114 13.23 1.04 7.29
CA ILE A 114 12.24 1.06 8.37
C ILE A 114 10.97 1.80 7.92
N GLY A 115 11.12 2.98 7.32
CA GLY A 115 9.98 3.74 6.79
C GLY A 115 9.19 3.01 5.71
N ILE A 116 9.88 2.36 4.78
CA ILE A 116 9.26 1.58 3.71
C ILE A 116 8.55 0.34 4.29
N TYR A 117 9.16 -0.38 5.23
CA TYR A 117 8.52 -1.52 5.89
C TYR A 117 7.32 -1.11 6.73
N ALA A 118 7.41 0.00 7.47
CA ALA A 118 6.29 0.54 8.24
C ALA A 118 5.09 0.86 7.34
N LEU A 119 5.33 1.47 6.17
CA LEU A 119 4.29 1.75 5.20
C LEU A 119 3.72 0.45 4.59
N ALA A 120 4.59 -0.46 4.14
CA ALA A 120 4.19 -1.69 3.46
C ALA A 120 3.36 -2.59 4.37
N PHE A 121 3.88 -2.92 5.54
CA PHE A 121 3.24 -3.85 6.47
C PHE A 121 2.19 -3.14 7.34
N GLY A 122 2.48 -1.93 7.84
CA GLY A 122 1.56 -1.18 8.68
C GLY A 122 0.24 -0.88 7.94
N ASP A 123 0.28 -0.17 6.81
CA ASP A 123 -0.94 0.14 6.04
C ASP A 123 -1.50 -1.09 5.31
N GLY A 124 -0.64 -1.97 4.80
CA GLY A 124 -1.04 -3.19 4.10
C GLY A 124 -1.85 -4.13 5.00
N LEU A 125 -1.26 -4.58 6.10
CA LEU A 125 -1.85 -5.58 6.98
C LEU A 125 -2.95 -5.01 7.88
N ALA A 126 -2.80 -3.79 8.39
CA ALA A 126 -3.81 -3.17 9.25
C ALA A 126 -5.19 -3.06 8.58
N SER A 127 -5.21 -2.65 7.32
CA SER A 127 -6.45 -2.50 6.57
C SER A 127 -7.10 -3.85 6.25
N LEU A 128 -6.30 -4.87 5.93
CA LEU A 128 -6.80 -6.22 5.66
C LEU A 128 -7.33 -6.86 6.94
N SER A 129 -6.55 -6.82 8.02
CA SER A 129 -6.95 -7.35 9.34
C SER A 129 -8.21 -6.67 9.86
N GLY A 130 -8.27 -5.34 9.81
CA GLY A 130 -9.45 -4.60 10.25
C GLY A 130 -10.72 -4.94 9.47
N LYS A 131 -10.61 -5.28 8.18
CA LYS A 131 -11.76 -5.68 7.36
C LYS A 131 -12.16 -7.14 7.52
N LEU A 132 -11.19 -8.03 7.74
CA LEU A 132 -11.44 -9.46 7.86
C LEU A 132 -11.85 -9.87 9.28
N PHE A 133 -11.20 -9.30 10.29
CA PHE A 133 -11.32 -9.70 11.68
C PHE A 133 -11.85 -8.60 12.61
N GLY A 134 -11.95 -7.34 12.12
CA GLY A 134 -12.34 -6.20 12.94
C GLY A 134 -13.75 -6.29 13.47
N LYS A 135 -13.88 -6.38 14.78
CA LYS A 135 -15.16 -6.40 15.53
C LYS A 135 -15.30 -5.14 16.39
N ALA A 136 -14.22 -4.71 17.04
CA ALA A 136 -14.21 -3.56 17.92
C ALA A 136 -13.92 -2.27 17.12
N HIS A 137 -14.97 -1.53 16.76
CA HIS A 137 -14.86 -0.26 16.08
C HIS A 137 -14.45 0.84 17.06
N ILE A 138 -13.42 1.61 16.71
CA ILE A 138 -12.95 2.73 17.52
C ILE A 138 -13.83 3.95 17.21
N PRO A 139 -14.53 4.54 18.21
CA PRO A 139 -15.36 5.73 18.00
C PRO A 139 -14.51 6.87 17.42
N LEU A 140 -15.12 7.76 16.63
CA LEU A 140 -14.49 8.94 16.00
C LEU A 140 -13.40 8.68 14.95
N THR A 141 -13.10 7.42 14.58
CA THR A 141 -12.02 7.09 13.63
C THR A 141 -12.50 6.78 12.20
N GLY A 142 -13.77 6.98 11.89
CA GLY A 142 -14.31 6.70 10.55
C GLY A 142 -14.35 5.22 10.18
N GLY A 143 -14.55 4.32 11.17
CA GLY A 143 -14.73 2.87 10.94
C GLY A 143 -13.44 2.06 11.06
N LYS A 144 -12.39 2.60 11.67
CA LYS A 144 -11.20 1.82 12.03
C LYS A 144 -11.49 0.89 13.21
N THR A 145 -10.78 -0.23 13.27
CA THR A 145 -10.98 -1.26 14.29
C THR A 145 -9.74 -1.40 15.18
N ALA A 146 -9.94 -1.80 16.43
CA ALA A 146 -8.85 -2.02 17.37
C ALA A 146 -7.91 -3.14 16.89
N GLU A 147 -8.48 -4.20 16.29
CA GLU A 147 -7.71 -5.30 15.72
C GLU A 147 -6.81 -4.85 14.57
N GLY A 148 -7.31 -3.96 13.69
CA GLY A 148 -6.51 -3.37 12.63
C GLY A 148 -5.37 -2.53 13.17
N SER A 149 -5.61 -1.73 14.22
CA SER A 149 -4.58 -0.90 14.87
C SER A 149 -3.51 -1.74 15.57
N LEU A 150 -3.93 -2.82 16.25
CA LEU A 150 -2.99 -3.75 16.89
C LEU A 150 -2.13 -4.48 15.85
N THR A 151 -2.74 -4.93 14.75
CA THR A 151 -2.01 -5.55 13.63
C THR A 151 -1.00 -4.58 13.02
N CYS A 152 -1.37 -3.30 12.86
CA CYS A 152 -0.46 -2.26 12.39
C CYS A 152 0.77 -2.14 13.30
N PHE A 153 0.54 -1.98 14.59
CA PHE A 153 1.61 -1.87 15.59
C PHE A 153 2.52 -3.09 15.56
N ALA A 154 1.95 -4.30 15.64
CA ALA A 154 2.72 -5.53 15.62
C ALA A 154 3.54 -5.70 14.33
N ALA A 155 2.94 -5.39 13.18
CA ALA A 155 3.62 -5.49 11.88
C ALA A 155 4.78 -4.51 11.76
N ILE A 156 4.60 -3.27 12.18
CA ILE A 156 5.66 -2.25 12.20
C ILE A 156 6.77 -2.66 13.18
N PHE A 157 6.42 -3.04 14.40
CA PHE A 157 7.39 -3.47 15.40
C PHE A 157 8.25 -4.64 14.91
N ILE A 158 7.63 -5.71 14.39
CA ILE A 158 8.35 -6.88 13.88
C ILE A 158 9.27 -6.49 12.71
N SER A 159 8.79 -5.66 11.79
CA SER A 159 9.58 -5.24 10.62
C SER A 159 10.77 -4.36 11.02
N CYS A 160 10.57 -3.42 11.95
CA CYS A 160 11.64 -2.58 12.48
C CYS A 160 12.66 -3.41 13.26
N PHE A 161 12.18 -4.30 14.13
CA PHE A 161 13.05 -5.21 14.89
C PHE A 161 13.91 -6.06 13.95
N ALA A 162 13.30 -6.68 12.94
CA ALA A 162 14.04 -7.48 11.96
C ALA A 162 15.08 -6.66 11.17
N ALA A 163 14.74 -5.42 10.77
CA ALA A 163 15.67 -4.52 10.11
C ALA A 163 16.85 -4.12 11.01
N CYS A 164 16.61 -3.84 12.29
CA CYS A 164 17.65 -3.51 13.26
C CYS A 164 18.57 -4.70 13.55
N VAL A 165 18.01 -5.89 13.74
CA VAL A 165 18.80 -7.12 13.95
C VAL A 165 19.67 -7.42 12.74
N SER A 166 19.12 -7.33 11.52
CA SER A 166 19.88 -7.57 10.30
C SER A 166 21.02 -6.54 10.07
N SER A 167 20.89 -5.36 10.68
CA SER A 167 21.91 -4.31 10.63
C SER A 167 22.90 -4.37 11.80
N GLY A 168 22.83 -5.37 12.66
CA GLY A 168 23.76 -5.57 13.79
C GLY A 168 23.63 -4.53 14.91
N ILE A 169 22.45 -3.90 15.05
CA ILE A 169 22.24 -2.89 16.09
C ILE A 169 21.96 -3.59 17.43
N GLU A 170 22.80 -3.30 18.42
CA GLU A 170 22.55 -3.70 19.81
C GLU A 170 21.29 -2.98 20.33
N ASN A 171 20.52 -3.67 21.19
CA ASN A 171 19.23 -3.19 21.72
C ASN A 171 18.14 -2.91 20.65
N SER A 172 18.09 -3.74 19.61
CA SER A 172 17.13 -3.65 18.50
C SER A 172 15.67 -3.55 18.93
N SER A 173 15.29 -4.17 20.06
CA SER A 173 13.94 -4.09 20.63
C SER A 173 13.55 -2.70 21.10
N SER A 174 14.48 -1.99 21.74
CA SER A 174 14.24 -0.61 22.21
C SER A 174 14.11 0.37 21.04
N VAL A 175 14.92 0.19 19.99
CA VAL A 175 14.84 1.02 18.77
C VAL A 175 13.53 0.77 18.01
N ALA A 176 13.03 -0.45 17.99
CA ALA A 176 11.78 -0.78 17.30
C ALA A 176 10.51 -0.24 18.00
N LEU A 177 10.62 0.19 19.28
CA LEU A 177 9.52 0.76 20.07
C LEU A 177 9.40 2.29 19.95
N ILE A 178 10.42 2.98 19.47
CA ILE A 178 10.45 4.43 19.24
C ILE A 178 9.85 4.74 17.86
#